data_f983131e3bcd0e19c34fd4825acb0f29
#
_entry.id   f983131e3bcd0e19c34fd4825acb0f29
#
_cell.length_a   1.000
_cell.length_b   1.000
_cell.length_c   1.000
_cell.angle_alpha   90.00
_cell.angle_beta   90.00
_cell.angle_gamma   90.00
#
_symmetry.space_group_name_H-M   'P 1'
#
loop_
_entity.id
_entity.type
_entity.pdbx_description
1 polymer ?
#
loop_
_entity_poly.entity_id
_entity_poly.type
_entity_poly.pdbx_seq_one_letter_code
_entity_poly.pdbx_strand_id
1 'polypeptide(L)'
;MPTNADELRHTGSEVEAWWWWGHNAAADVGVFVGLELRGQRFDYWAGLVRASEPYLYIAELEGVGLRAGLEIKPAEMWADHQCDVPFRQWSVGNEAHGVLLDDPLEAVRRAFGTPVAATFDIEWYSDVEATAIAGGYEQTGEVDAHVTLVEGVVAFEGPAHRVHVWGMPYSPPSMALDAIDDGLRAPYRRHDGGNVMQSLTDRGWMVWRIAS
;
A
#
# COMPACT_ATOMS: atom_id res chain seq x y z
N MET A 1 -21.06 12.02 4.40
CA MET A 1 -20.22 12.00 3.20
C MET A 1 -18.88 12.62 3.58
N PRO A 2 -17.77 12.08 3.15
CA PRO A 2 -16.48 12.70 3.37
C PRO A 2 -16.41 14.07 2.67
N THR A 3 -15.55 14.96 3.21
CA THR A 3 -15.36 16.33 2.75
C THR A 3 -13.92 16.55 2.30
N ASN A 4 -13.61 17.62 1.58
CA ASN A 4 -12.23 17.89 1.15
C ASN A 4 -11.23 17.97 2.31
N ALA A 5 -11.67 18.29 3.53
CA ALA A 5 -10.82 18.29 4.72
C ALA A 5 -10.41 16.88 5.13
N ASP A 6 -11.23 15.87 4.80
CA ASP A 6 -10.95 14.47 5.12
C ASP A 6 -9.91 13.83 4.18
N GLU A 7 -9.43 14.57 3.17
CA GLU A 7 -8.26 14.18 2.36
C GLU A 7 -6.93 14.49 3.06
N LEU A 8 -6.95 15.37 4.03
CA LEU A 8 -5.78 15.79 4.77
C LEU A 8 -5.64 14.97 6.06
N ARG A 9 -4.45 15.06 6.67
CA ARG A 9 -4.19 14.46 7.97
C ARG A 9 -5.10 15.06 9.05
N HIS A 10 -5.77 14.19 9.82
CA HIS A 10 -6.64 14.58 10.92
C HIS A 10 -5.82 14.92 12.16
N THR A 11 -5.78 16.21 12.50
CA THR A 11 -5.07 16.69 13.69
C THR A 11 -5.72 16.13 14.95
N GLY A 12 -4.94 15.39 15.74
CA GLY A 12 -5.40 14.74 16.99
C GLY A 12 -5.88 13.31 16.83
N SER A 13 -5.86 12.74 15.63
CA SER A 13 -6.02 11.31 15.46
C SER A 13 -4.81 10.58 16.02
N GLU A 14 -5.03 9.59 16.88
CA GLU A 14 -3.94 8.73 17.41
C GLU A 14 -3.40 7.79 16.35
N VAL A 15 -4.28 7.33 15.47
CA VAL A 15 -3.96 6.43 14.36
C VAL A 15 -4.65 6.93 13.11
N GLU A 16 -3.95 6.93 12.00
CA GLU A 16 -4.49 7.31 10.71
C GLU A 16 -3.77 6.53 9.61
N ALA A 17 -4.52 5.98 8.63
CA ALA A 17 -3.95 5.13 7.61
C ALA A 17 -4.50 5.41 6.23
N TRP A 18 -3.60 5.42 5.25
CA TRP A 18 -3.88 5.51 3.82
C TRP A 18 -3.38 4.26 3.13
N TRP A 19 -4.19 3.77 2.19
CA TRP A 19 -3.86 2.62 1.36
C TRP A 19 -4.28 2.89 -0.07
N TRP A 20 -3.40 2.53 -1.01
CA TRP A 20 -3.64 2.55 -2.44
C TRP A 20 -3.27 1.20 -3.03
N TRP A 21 -4.14 0.69 -3.90
CA TRP A 21 -3.94 -0.52 -4.67
C TRP A 21 -4.25 -0.24 -6.12
N GLY A 22 -3.38 -0.71 -7.03
CA GLY A 22 -3.60 -0.65 -8.46
C GLY A 22 -3.21 -1.96 -9.11
N HIS A 23 -3.82 -2.29 -10.23
CA HIS A 23 -3.47 -3.51 -10.96
C HIS A 23 -3.84 -3.44 -12.43
N ASN A 24 -3.21 -4.32 -13.23
CA ASN A 24 -3.62 -4.63 -14.59
C ASN A 24 -3.73 -6.15 -14.74
N ALA A 25 -4.96 -6.67 -14.80
CA ALA A 25 -5.22 -8.10 -14.88
C ALA A 25 -4.71 -8.73 -16.19
N ALA A 26 -4.69 -7.98 -17.30
CA ALA A 26 -4.19 -8.51 -18.58
C ALA A 26 -2.66 -8.65 -18.62
N ALA A 27 -1.95 -7.91 -17.77
CA ALA A 27 -0.51 -7.97 -17.61
C ALA A 27 -0.07 -8.74 -16.37
N ASP A 28 -0.99 -9.31 -15.60
CA ASP A 28 -0.74 -10.00 -14.33
C ASP A 28 0.21 -9.22 -13.41
N VAL A 29 -0.09 -7.94 -13.22
CA VAL A 29 0.73 -7.02 -12.43
C VAL A 29 -0.12 -6.22 -11.46
N GLY A 30 0.42 -5.95 -10.28
CA GLY A 30 -0.23 -5.05 -9.33
C GLY A 30 0.75 -4.44 -8.35
N VAL A 31 0.38 -3.26 -7.87
CA VAL A 31 1.09 -2.49 -6.85
C VAL A 31 0.19 -2.20 -5.68
N PHE A 32 0.80 -2.01 -4.52
CA PHE A 32 0.14 -1.38 -3.38
C PHE A 32 1.11 -0.47 -2.64
N VAL A 33 0.57 0.54 -1.99
CA VAL A 33 1.25 1.41 -1.04
C VAL A 33 0.37 1.60 0.18
N GLY A 34 0.95 1.50 1.36
CA GLY A 34 0.28 1.72 2.64
C GLY A 34 1.12 2.58 3.57
N LEU A 35 0.48 3.53 4.22
CA LEU A 35 1.06 4.36 5.27
C LEU A 35 0.11 4.39 6.46
N GLU A 36 0.60 4.02 7.64
CA GLU A 36 -0.12 4.14 8.91
C GLU A 36 0.67 5.03 9.86
N LEU A 37 0.06 6.12 10.30
CA LEU A 37 0.61 7.04 11.28
C LEU A 37 0.10 6.70 12.68
N ARG A 38 1.00 6.74 13.67
CA ARG A 38 0.71 6.59 15.10
C ARG A 38 1.47 7.66 15.88
N GLY A 39 0.82 8.78 16.10
CA GLY A 39 1.46 9.95 16.69
C GLY A 39 2.61 10.48 15.81
N GLN A 40 3.86 10.31 16.25
CA GLN A 40 5.06 10.71 15.52
C GLN A 40 5.77 9.53 14.82
N ARG A 41 5.25 8.31 14.96
CA ARG A 41 5.75 7.12 14.29
C ARG A 41 4.89 6.78 13.10
N PHE A 42 5.48 6.05 12.18
CA PHE A 42 4.77 5.51 11.03
C PHE A 42 5.17 4.07 10.76
N ASP A 43 4.24 3.34 10.14
CA ASP A 43 4.53 2.13 9.41
C ASP A 43 4.28 2.40 7.92
N TYR A 44 5.15 1.91 7.09
CA TYR A 44 5.09 2.06 5.64
C TYR A 44 5.26 0.71 4.96
N TRP A 45 4.49 0.49 3.93
CA TRP A 45 4.60 -0.68 3.07
C TRP A 45 4.42 -0.29 1.61
N ALA A 46 5.21 -0.90 0.74
CA ALA A 46 4.97 -0.87 -0.69
C ALA A 46 5.34 -2.20 -1.31
N GLY A 47 4.70 -2.56 -2.40
CA GLY A 47 4.99 -3.79 -3.08
C GLY A 47 4.54 -3.82 -4.53
N LEU A 48 5.26 -4.63 -5.30
CA LEU A 48 4.96 -4.96 -6.68
C LEU A 48 4.88 -6.49 -6.81
N VAL A 49 3.77 -6.98 -7.33
CA VAL A 49 3.58 -8.38 -7.71
C VAL A 49 3.45 -8.52 -9.21
N ARG A 50 4.07 -9.57 -9.76
CA ARG A 50 3.99 -9.92 -11.19
C ARG A 50 3.96 -11.43 -11.33
N ALA A 51 3.22 -11.95 -12.32
CA ALA A 51 3.25 -13.38 -12.60
C ALA A 51 4.68 -13.85 -12.90
N SER A 52 5.06 -14.97 -12.30
CA SER A 52 6.36 -15.62 -12.49
C SER A 52 7.60 -14.82 -12.10
N GLU A 53 7.43 -13.73 -11.36
CA GLU A 53 8.51 -12.90 -10.87
C GLU A 53 8.52 -12.85 -9.33
N PRO A 54 9.67 -12.63 -8.68
CA PRO A 54 9.73 -12.41 -7.24
C PRO A 54 8.87 -11.23 -6.79
N TYR A 55 8.27 -11.36 -5.61
CA TYR A 55 7.53 -10.28 -4.97
C TYR A 55 8.50 -9.20 -4.46
N LEU A 56 8.38 -7.98 -4.97
CA LEU A 56 9.07 -6.83 -4.41
C LEU A 56 8.35 -6.38 -3.14
N TYR A 57 9.07 -6.38 -2.03
CA TYR A 57 8.55 -5.98 -0.73
C TYR A 57 9.41 -4.88 -0.12
N ILE A 58 8.77 -3.79 0.26
CA ILE A 58 9.34 -2.67 1.01
C ILE A 58 8.54 -2.52 2.29
N ALA A 59 9.20 -2.41 3.43
CA ALA A 59 8.55 -2.12 4.71
C ALA A 59 9.48 -1.35 5.64
N GLU A 60 8.94 -0.31 6.26
CA GLU A 60 9.55 0.42 7.37
C GLU A 60 8.54 0.42 8.52
N LEU A 61 8.87 -0.27 9.60
CA LEU A 61 7.98 -0.41 10.77
C LEU A 61 8.51 0.42 11.93
N GLU A 62 7.59 1.07 12.65
CA GLU A 62 7.95 1.94 13.78
C GLU A 62 8.89 3.10 13.37
N GLY A 63 8.83 3.49 12.10
CA GLY A 63 9.68 4.51 11.52
C GLY A 63 9.53 5.87 12.19
N VAL A 64 10.58 6.66 12.12
CA VAL A 64 10.64 8.08 12.53
C VAL A 64 11.07 8.92 11.34
N GLY A 65 10.74 10.20 11.36
CA GLY A 65 11.09 11.09 10.25
C GLY A 65 9.87 11.54 9.45
N LEU A 66 8.68 11.45 10.06
CA LEU A 66 7.48 12.07 9.52
C LEU A 66 7.66 13.58 9.46
N ARG A 67 7.36 14.16 8.31
CA ARG A 67 7.45 15.59 8.00
C ARG A 67 6.06 16.21 7.80
N ALA A 68 6.02 17.38 7.22
CA ALA A 68 4.76 18.03 6.89
C ALA A 68 3.98 17.20 5.83
N GLY A 69 2.66 17.19 5.94
CA GLY A 69 1.83 16.36 5.06
C GLY A 69 2.04 14.87 5.32
N LEU A 70 2.26 14.11 4.25
CA LEU A 70 2.57 12.69 4.28
C LEU A 70 3.97 12.39 3.73
N GLU A 71 4.90 13.35 3.85
CA GLU A 71 6.31 13.10 3.56
C GLU A 71 6.96 12.35 4.73
N ILE A 72 7.63 11.24 4.43
CA ILE A 72 8.41 10.46 5.38
C ILE A 72 9.84 10.30 4.86
N LYS A 73 10.82 10.43 5.76
CA LYS A 73 12.24 10.33 5.40
C LYS A 73 13.06 9.66 6.50
N PRO A 74 12.95 8.35 6.68
CA PRO A 74 13.91 7.58 7.48
C PRO A 74 15.26 7.46 6.74
N ALA A 75 16.20 6.67 7.29
CA ALA A 75 17.56 6.60 6.78
C ALA A 75 17.67 6.01 5.37
N GLU A 76 16.85 4.98 5.06
CA GLU A 76 16.99 4.15 3.86
C GLU A 76 15.84 4.36 2.86
N MET A 77 14.97 5.34 3.10
CA MET A 77 13.80 5.58 2.28
C MET A 77 13.42 7.06 2.27
N TRP A 78 12.84 7.48 1.18
CA TRP A 78 12.03 8.69 1.09
C TRP A 78 10.68 8.32 0.47
N ALA A 79 9.60 8.85 1.02
CA ALA A 79 8.29 8.77 0.38
C ALA A 79 7.51 10.06 0.59
N ASP A 80 6.72 10.44 -0.39
CA ASP A 80 5.83 11.59 -0.35
C ASP A 80 4.51 11.25 -1.05
N HIS A 81 3.41 11.56 -0.37
CA HIS A 81 2.08 11.29 -0.87
C HIS A 81 1.29 12.60 -0.83
N GLN A 82 0.87 13.06 -1.99
CA GLN A 82 0.22 14.34 -2.16
C GLN A 82 -1.20 14.19 -2.70
N CYS A 83 -2.14 14.86 -2.05
CA CYS A 83 -3.48 15.06 -2.58
C CYS A 83 -3.45 16.28 -3.51
N ASP A 84 -3.36 16.06 -4.81
CA ASP A 84 -3.29 17.14 -5.81
C ASP A 84 -4.66 17.77 -6.02
N VAL A 85 -5.69 16.94 -6.12
CA VAL A 85 -7.08 17.36 -6.23
C VAL A 85 -7.95 16.49 -5.32
N PRO A 86 -8.60 17.04 -4.30
CA PRO A 86 -9.40 16.26 -3.35
C PRO A 86 -10.42 15.36 -4.05
N PHE A 87 -10.37 14.07 -3.69
CA PHE A 87 -11.16 12.96 -4.23
C PHE A 87 -11.01 12.71 -5.74
N ARG A 88 -10.01 13.33 -6.39
CA ARG A 88 -9.81 13.22 -7.84
C ARG A 88 -8.41 12.75 -8.21
N GLN A 89 -7.39 13.22 -7.51
CA GLN A 89 -6.00 12.92 -7.87
C GLN A 89 -5.09 12.87 -6.65
N TRP A 90 -4.24 11.85 -6.63
CA TRP A 90 -3.15 11.69 -5.70
C TRP A 90 -1.88 11.28 -6.43
N SER A 91 -0.77 11.91 -6.07
CA SER A 91 0.59 11.47 -6.41
C SER A 91 1.16 10.68 -5.24
N VAL A 92 1.57 9.44 -5.48
CA VAL A 92 2.04 8.49 -4.45
C VAL A 92 3.42 7.99 -4.84
N GLY A 93 4.46 8.55 -4.24
CA GLY A 93 5.84 8.28 -4.60
C GLY A 93 6.71 7.75 -3.46
N ASN A 94 7.70 6.92 -3.81
CA ASN A 94 8.79 6.57 -2.92
C ASN A 94 10.09 6.27 -3.66
N GLU A 95 11.20 6.43 -2.95
CA GLU A 95 12.51 5.88 -3.28
C GLU A 95 13.00 5.10 -2.07
N ALA A 96 13.22 3.80 -2.21
CA ALA A 96 13.51 2.92 -1.09
C ALA A 96 14.40 1.73 -1.46
N HIS A 97 15.02 1.13 -0.46
CA HIS A 97 15.56 -0.21 -0.56
C HIS A 97 14.53 -1.22 -0.08
N GLY A 98 14.29 -2.22 -0.89
CA GLY A 98 13.40 -3.34 -0.59
C GLY A 98 14.10 -4.68 -0.81
N VAL A 99 13.32 -5.74 -0.83
CA VAL A 99 13.79 -7.10 -1.12
C VAL A 99 12.90 -7.76 -2.17
N LEU A 100 13.50 -8.52 -3.04
CA LEU A 100 12.82 -9.44 -3.94
C LEU A 100 12.69 -10.79 -3.25
N LEU A 101 11.47 -11.25 -3.05
CA LEU A 101 11.12 -12.47 -2.33
C LEU A 101 10.64 -13.54 -3.33
N ASP A 102 11.36 -14.66 -3.44
CA ASP A 102 10.93 -15.83 -4.23
C ASP A 102 9.71 -16.51 -3.61
N ASP A 103 9.67 -16.60 -2.26
CA ASP A 103 8.49 -16.98 -1.50
C ASP A 103 7.85 -15.74 -0.88
N PRO A 104 6.68 -15.27 -1.35
CA PRO A 104 6.01 -14.10 -0.78
C PRO A 104 5.78 -14.19 0.74
N LEU A 105 5.62 -15.40 1.30
CA LEU A 105 5.41 -15.57 2.75
C LEU A 105 6.63 -15.18 3.60
N GLU A 106 7.80 -15.01 2.99
CA GLU A 106 8.95 -14.44 3.71
C GLU A 106 8.68 -13.01 4.22
N ALA A 107 7.82 -12.22 3.57
CA ALA A 107 7.45 -10.89 4.03
C ALA A 107 6.85 -10.87 5.46
N VAL A 108 6.16 -11.94 5.86
CA VAL A 108 5.59 -12.09 7.21
C VAL A 108 6.49 -12.89 8.16
N ARG A 109 7.67 -13.28 7.72
CA ARG A 109 8.68 -14.01 8.51
C ARG A 109 9.89 -13.11 8.77
N ARG A 110 10.96 -13.25 7.99
CA ARG A 110 12.22 -12.55 8.13
C ARG A 110 12.50 -11.58 6.98
N ALA A 111 11.63 -11.55 5.97
CA ALA A 111 11.80 -10.84 4.71
C ALA A 111 13.16 -11.14 4.05
N PHE A 112 13.57 -12.41 4.09
CA PHE A 112 14.84 -12.83 3.53
C PHE A 112 14.72 -12.96 2.02
N GLY A 113 15.42 -12.09 1.29
CA GLY A 113 15.39 -12.02 -0.16
C GLY A 113 16.58 -11.27 -0.74
N THR A 114 16.55 -11.00 -2.03
CA THR A 114 17.59 -10.22 -2.73
C THR A 114 17.35 -8.74 -2.53
N PRO A 115 18.27 -7.99 -1.89
CA PRO A 115 18.13 -6.54 -1.74
C PRO A 115 18.08 -5.84 -3.10
N VAL A 116 17.19 -4.86 -3.23
CA VAL A 116 17.02 -4.07 -4.46
C VAL A 116 16.62 -2.64 -4.12
N ALA A 117 17.13 -1.69 -4.91
CA ALA A 117 16.61 -0.33 -4.91
C ALA A 117 15.38 -0.25 -5.82
N ALA A 118 14.35 0.43 -5.37
CA ALA A 118 13.13 0.62 -6.14
C ALA A 118 12.58 2.03 -5.97
N THR A 119 11.99 2.56 -7.03
CA THR A 119 11.24 3.82 -7.02
C THR A 119 9.82 3.55 -7.48
N PHE A 120 8.85 3.99 -6.72
CA PHE A 120 7.44 3.99 -7.12
C PHE A 120 7.04 5.42 -7.48
N ASP A 121 6.39 5.56 -8.61
CA ASP A 121 5.76 6.77 -9.09
C ASP A 121 4.35 6.39 -9.57
N ILE A 122 3.36 6.72 -8.77
CA ILE A 122 1.98 6.28 -8.96
C ILE A 122 1.07 7.49 -8.95
N GLU A 123 0.39 7.71 -10.06
CA GLU A 123 -0.70 8.65 -10.15
C GLU A 123 -2.03 7.91 -9.99
N TRP A 124 -2.79 8.29 -8.97
CA TRP A 124 -4.11 7.75 -8.72
C TRP A 124 -5.19 8.77 -9.09
N TYR A 125 -6.21 8.32 -9.82
CA TYR A 125 -7.30 9.16 -10.31
C TYR A 125 -8.67 8.57 -9.99
N SER A 126 -9.67 9.42 -9.79
CA SER A 126 -11.07 8.98 -9.70
C SER A 126 -12.07 10.04 -10.15
N ASP A 127 -13.10 9.56 -10.82
CA ASP A 127 -14.33 10.31 -11.11
C ASP A 127 -15.52 9.81 -10.28
N VAL A 128 -15.31 8.77 -9.46
CA VAL A 128 -16.31 8.15 -8.60
C VAL A 128 -16.32 8.85 -7.23
N GLU A 129 -17.51 9.01 -6.65
CA GLU A 129 -17.63 9.53 -5.28
C GLU A 129 -17.09 8.54 -4.25
N ALA A 130 -16.44 9.06 -3.21
CA ALA A 130 -15.97 8.26 -2.11
C ALA A 130 -17.13 7.72 -1.27
N THR A 131 -17.04 6.45 -0.88
CA THR A 131 -18.01 5.77 -0.03
C THR A 131 -17.55 5.79 1.43
N ALA A 132 -18.39 6.31 2.32
CA ALA A 132 -18.09 6.32 3.75
C ALA A 132 -18.06 4.89 4.31
N ILE A 133 -17.04 4.58 5.10
CA ILE A 133 -16.89 3.34 5.87
C ILE A 133 -16.68 3.66 7.35
N ALA A 134 -16.57 2.64 8.20
CA ALA A 134 -16.26 2.84 9.61
C ALA A 134 -14.87 3.48 9.78
N GLY A 135 -14.85 4.67 10.38
CA GLY A 135 -13.62 5.42 10.63
C GLY A 135 -12.98 6.07 9.42
N GLY A 136 -13.69 6.22 8.30
CA GLY A 136 -13.11 6.83 7.12
C GLY A 136 -13.94 6.69 5.85
N TYR A 137 -13.25 6.48 4.75
CA TYR A 137 -13.88 6.24 3.44
C TYR A 137 -12.99 5.34 2.56
N GLU A 138 -13.63 4.79 1.54
CA GLU A 138 -12.98 4.08 0.44
C GLU A 138 -13.42 4.68 -0.90
N GLN A 139 -12.60 4.50 -1.92
CA GLN A 139 -12.89 5.02 -3.25
C GLN A 139 -12.24 4.14 -4.32
N THR A 140 -13.00 3.81 -5.36
CA THR A 140 -12.47 3.18 -6.56
C THR A 140 -11.97 4.25 -7.53
N GLY A 141 -11.00 3.88 -8.36
CA GLY A 141 -10.39 4.77 -9.33
C GLY A 141 -9.54 4.01 -10.33
N GLU A 142 -8.57 4.71 -10.88
CA GLU A 142 -7.58 4.21 -11.82
C GLU A 142 -6.18 4.63 -11.36
N VAL A 143 -5.16 3.89 -11.77
CA VAL A 143 -3.75 4.25 -11.59
C VAL A 143 -3.04 4.30 -12.92
N ASP A 144 -2.07 5.22 -13.02
CA ASP A 144 -0.90 5.13 -13.88
C ASP A 144 0.31 4.89 -12.96
N ALA A 145 0.92 3.70 -13.06
CA ALA A 145 1.94 3.24 -12.14
C ALA A 145 3.26 2.95 -12.87
N HIS A 146 4.34 3.52 -12.36
CA HIS A 146 5.70 3.26 -12.80
C HIS A 146 6.54 2.80 -11.63
N VAL A 147 7.05 1.58 -11.69
CA VAL A 147 7.99 1.05 -10.70
C VAL A 147 9.33 0.84 -11.37
N THR A 148 10.33 1.63 -10.97
CA THR A 148 11.70 1.53 -11.49
C THR A 148 12.51 0.59 -10.61
N LEU A 149 13.11 -0.41 -11.24
CA LEU A 149 14.06 -1.35 -10.68
C LEU A 149 15.38 -1.26 -11.45
N VAL A 150 16.42 -1.92 -10.96
CA VAL A 150 17.73 -1.96 -11.65
C VAL A 150 17.60 -2.54 -13.06
N GLU A 151 16.71 -3.51 -13.24
CA GLU A 151 16.48 -4.21 -14.52
C GLU A 151 15.64 -3.39 -15.52
N GLY A 152 14.99 -2.33 -15.06
CA GLY A 152 14.14 -1.48 -15.90
C GLY A 152 12.88 -0.98 -15.21
N VAL A 153 11.96 -0.45 -15.99
CA VAL A 153 10.69 0.09 -15.50
C VAL A 153 9.56 -0.88 -15.77
N VAL A 154 8.77 -1.15 -14.76
CA VAL A 154 7.47 -1.82 -14.86
C VAL A 154 6.41 -0.73 -14.86
N ALA A 155 5.73 -0.54 -15.98
CA ALA A 155 4.71 0.48 -16.13
C ALA A 155 3.37 -0.14 -16.53
N PHE A 156 2.29 0.32 -15.93
CA PHE A 156 0.94 -0.09 -16.29
C PHE A 156 -0.11 0.92 -15.84
N GLU A 157 -1.21 0.92 -16.55
CA GLU A 157 -2.46 1.58 -16.18
C GLU A 157 -3.51 0.54 -15.82
N GLY A 158 -4.45 0.89 -14.94
CA GLY A 158 -5.55 -0.01 -14.64
C GLY A 158 -6.39 0.40 -13.44
N PRO A 159 -7.40 -0.42 -13.11
CA PRO A 159 -8.30 -0.14 -12.00
C PRO A 159 -7.55 -0.08 -10.68
N ALA A 160 -8.05 0.79 -9.82
CA ALA A 160 -7.47 1.08 -8.53
C ALA A 160 -8.53 1.20 -7.44
N HIS A 161 -8.06 1.03 -6.21
CA HIS A 161 -8.85 1.24 -5.00
C HIS A 161 -7.99 1.95 -3.98
N ARG A 162 -8.59 2.83 -3.18
CA ARG A 162 -7.93 3.43 -2.02
C ARG A 162 -8.83 3.45 -0.80
N VAL A 163 -8.18 3.48 0.36
CA VAL A 163 -8.84 3.60 1.67
C VAL A 163 -8.12 4.66 2.47
N HIS A 164 -8.87 5.50 3.17
CA HIS A 164 -8.36 6.39 4.20
C HIS A 164 -9.21 6.24 5.47
N VAL A 165 -8.57 5.88 6.58
CA VAL A 165 -9.23 5.72 7.88
C VAL A 165 -8.46 6.45 8.97
N TRP A 166 -9.20 6.95 9.97
CA TRP A 166 -8.64 7.67 11.14
C TRP A 166 -9.36 7.30 12.43
N GLY A 167 -8.67 7.50 13.57
CA GLY A 167 -9.15 7.14 14.89
C GLY A 167 -9.08 5.64 15.18
N MET A 168 -8.76 4.83 14.19
CA MET A 168 -8.55 3.38 14.32
C MET A 168 -7.56 2.88 13.26
N PRO A 169 -6.82 1.79 13.50
CA PRO A 169 -5.98 1.17 12.47
C PRO A 169 -6.84 0.57 11.36
N TYR A 170 -6.32 0.56 10.14
CA TYR A 170 -6.95 -0.19 9.06
C TYR A 170 -7.01 -1.68 9.43
N SER A 171 -8.20 -2.25 9.41
CA SER A 171 -8.43 -3.62 9.88
C SER A 171 -9.27 -4.41 8.89
N PRO A 172 -8.64 -5.07 7.90
CA PRO A 172 -9.35 -5.95 6.98
C PRO A 172 -9.96 -7.15 7.70
N PRO A 173 -10.97 -7.81 7.12
CA PRO A 173 -11.60 -9.00 7.70
C PRO A 173 -10.56 -10.12 7.95
N SER A 174 -10.83 -10.96 8.94
CA SER A 174 -9.94 -12.08 9.30
C SER A 174 -10.30 -13.32 8.49
N MET A 175 -9.28 -14.06 8.01
CA MET A 175 -9.44 -15.31 7.26
C MET A 175 -8.31 -16.29 7.57
N ALA A 176 -8.59 -17.58 7.52
CA ALA A 176 -7.55 -18.59 7.62
C ALA A 176 -6.71 -18.61 6.34
N LEU A 177 -5.40 -18.83 6.48
CA LEU A 177 -4.45 -18.73 5.36
C LEU A 177 -4.76 -19.70 4.21
N ASP A 178 -5.24 -20.90 4.52
CA ASP A 178 -5.63 -21.93 3.56
C ASP A 178 -6.94 -21.64 2.81
N ALA A 179 -7.73 -20.68 3.30
CA ALA A 179 -8.95 -20.23 2.66
C ALA A 179 -8.75 -19.03 1.71
N ILE A 180 -7.52 -18.49 1.64
CA ILE A 180 -7.20 -17.34 0.80
C ILE A 180 -6.91 -17.80 -0.63
N ASP A 181 -7.58 -17.17 -1.58
CA ASP A 181 -7.49 -17.46 -3.01
C ASP A 181 -6.05 -17.45 -3.56
N ASP A 182 -5.78 -18.27 -4.58
CA ASP A 182 -4.45 -18.52 -5.17
C ASP A 182 -3.95 -17.42 -6.13
N GLY A 183 -4.40 -16.17 -5.97
CA GLY A 183 -3.89 -15.03 -6.73
C GLY A 183 -2.40 -14.71 -6.46
N LEU A 184 -1.89 -13.66 -7.07
CA LEU A 184 -0.54 -13.16 -6.80
C LEU A 184 -0.50 -12.61 -5.36
N ARG A 185 0.25 -13.31 -4.50
CA ARG A 185 0.29 -13.04 -3.06
C ARG A 185 1.26 -11.91 -2.71
N ALA A 186 0.80 -10.97 -1.90
CA ALA A 186 1.58 -9.84 -1.39
C ALA A 186 1.35 -9.66 0.12
N PRO A 187 1.78 -10.61 0.96
CA PRO A 187 1.61 -10.48 2.39
C PRO A 187 2.51 -9.38 2.97
N TYR A 188 2.08 -8.82 4.10
CA TYR A 188 2.92 -7.92 4.89
C TYR A 188 2.72 -8.13 6.38
N ARG A 189 3.75 -7.80 7.15
CA ARG A 189 3.74 -7.83 8.61
C ARG A 189 3.45 -6.43 9.15
N ARG A 190 2.61 -6.36 10.18
CA ARG A 190 2.36 -5.13 10.95
C ARG A 190 3.31 -5.03 12.14
N HIS A 191 3.49 -3.83 12.67
CA HIS A 191 4.29 -3.57 13.88
C HIS A 191 3.79 -4.35 15.10
N ASP A 192 2.47 -4.56 15.23
CA ASP A 192 1.85 -5.32 16.33
C ASP A 192 2.09 -6.84 16.24
N GLY A 193 2.84 -7.29 15.22
CA GLY A 193 3.11 -8.69 14.93
C GLY A 193 1.99 -9.40 14.18
N GLY A 194 0.88 -8.72 13.90
CA GLY A 194 -0.19 -9.23 13.06
C GLY A 194 0.27 -9.35 11.60
N ASN A 195 -0.22 -10.38 10.92
CA ASN A 195 0.06 -10.61 9.52
C ASN A 195 -1.17 -10.32 8.68
N VAL A 196 -0.96 -9.69 7.53
CA VAL A 196 -1.99 -9.41 6.54
C VAL A 196 -1.61 -10.10 5.25
N MET A 197 -2.55 -10.78 4.62
CA MET A 197 -2.43 -11.30 3.28
C MET A 197 -3.17 -10.35 2.33
N GLN A 198 -2.49 -9.95 1.30
CA GLN A 198 -3.10 -9.36 0.11
C GLN A 198 -2.93 -10.34 -1.04
N SER A 199 -3.93 -10.46 -1.88
CA SER A 199 -3.86 -11.30 -3.06
C SER A 199 -4.49 -10.56 -4.24
N LEU A 200 -3.76 -10.47 -5.33
CA LEU A 200 -4.29 -9.96 -6.59
C LEU A 200 -4.90 -11.14 -7.36
N THR A 201 -6.19 -11.08 -7.59
CA THR A 201 -6.99 -12.07 -8.31
C THR A 201 -7.53 -11.48 -9.61
N ASP A 202 -8.26 -12.27 -10.39
CA ASP A 202 -9.03 -11.81 -11.55
C ASP A 202 -10.10 -10.75 -11.21
N ARG A 203 -10.48 -10.67 -9.93
CA ARG A 203 -11.43 -9.68 -9.38
C ARG A 203 -10.78 -8.45 -8.77
N GLY A 204 -9.45 -8.34 -8.84
CA GLY A 204 -8.67 -7.27 -8.23
C GLY A 204 -8.07 -7.66 -6.87
N TRP A 205 -7.63 -6.66 -6.13
CA TRP A 205 -7.02 -6.85 -4.81
C TRP A 205 -8.02 -7.27 -3.75
N MET A 206 -7.66 -8.29 -3.01
CA MET A 206 -8.37 -8.77 -1.82
C MET A 206 -7.43 -8.76 -0.63
N VAL A 207 -7.91 -8.30 0.53
CA VAL A 207 -7.06 -8.07 1.72
C VAL A 207 -7.70 -8.73 2.94
N TRP A 208 -6.91 -9.52 3.69
CA TRP A 208 -7.35 -10.21 4.91
C TRP A 208 -6.28 -10.20 5.99
N ARG A 209 -6.70 -10.13 7.23
CA ARG A 209 -5.83 -10.51 8.34
C ARG A 209 -5.70 -12.03 8.38
N ILE A 210 -4.46 -12.53 8.50
CA ILE A 210 -4.24 -13.96 8.71
C ILE A 210 -4.67 -14.29 10.14
N ALA A 211 -5.65 -15.18 10.28
CA ALA A 211 -6.08 -15.67 11.59
C ALA A 211 -4.93 -16.43 12.23
N SER A 212 -4.64 -16.12 13.51
CA SER A 212 -3.64 -16.78 14.35
C SER A 212 -4.10 -18.17 14.80
#